data_00a6ae35455f9dc6d91000473e31b83c
#
_entry.id   00a6ae35455f9dc6d91000473e31b83c
#
_cell.length_a   1.000
_cell.length_b   1.000
_cell.length_c   1.000
_cell.angle_alpha   90.00
_cell.angle_beta   90.00
_cell.angle_gamma   90.00
#
_symmetry.space_group_name_H-M   'P 1'
#
loop_
_entity.id
_entity.type
_entity.pdbx_description
1 polymer ?
#
loop_
_entity_poly.entity_id
_entity_poly.type
_entity_poly.pdbx_seq_one_letter_code
_entity_poly.pdbx_strand_id
1 'polypeptide(L)'
;MAKARLIVAAAALLATAACGGGASEPVKRTEFNIGWSIYAGWMPWPYAQQAGIVKKWADKYGLKINIVQVNDYVESVNQFTAGKLDGVTVTNMDALTIPAAGGKDTSAIILGDYSNGNDGVVLKNAASLADIKGRTVYLAELSVSHYLLARALSTVGLKLSDVKTMNTSDADIISAFSNPAANAAVAWNPQLSELAKLQGAKLAFGSNEVPAEILDLLTVDTATLKANPNLGKALIGIWYETIALMQQQDAAGAAARAAMAKLAGSSPEAFDAQLKTTHLYGTPAEAVVAMASPNLLGSMTKVRDFSFSKGLFGPGARSADAVGMAFPGAKTLGNAANVKLRFDPSYMEQAAAGAK
;
A
#
# COMPACT_ATOMS: atom_id res chain seq x y z
N MET A 1 44.97 -57.67 -55.05
CA MET A 1 43.58 -57.69 -54.53
C MET A 1 43.23 -56.30 -53.98
N ALA A 2 42.69 -55.44 -54.81
CA ALA A 2 42.38 -54.07 -54.51
C ALA A 2 40.85 -53.94 -54.42
N LYS A 3 40.33 -53.49 -53.25
CA LYS A 3 38.91 -53.20 -53.05
C LYS A 3 38.68 -51.69 -53.30
N ALA A 4 37.94 -51.42 -54.39
CA ALA A 4 37.44 -50.09 -54.71
C ALA A 4 36.38 -49.68 -53.69
N ARG A 5 36.45 -48.48 -53.14
CA ARG A 5 35.41 -47.85 -52.35
C ARG A 5 34.67 -46.81 -53.22
N LEU A 6 33.41 -47.11 -53.49
CA LEU A 6 32.46 -46.13 -54.09
C LEU A 6 32.12 -45.03 -53.05
N ILE A 7 32.33 -43.76 -53.41
CA ILE A 7 31.85 -42.59 -52.65
C ILE A 7 30.57 -42.14 -53.32
N VAL A 8 29.45 -42.25 -52.59
CA VAL A 8 28.15 -41.73 -53.03
C VAL A 8 28.07 -40.31 -52.41
N ALA A 9 28.10 -39.29 -53.28
CA ALA A 9 27.85 -37.91 -52.86
C ALA A 9 26.35 -37.68 -52.81
N ALA A 10 25.83 -37.51 -51.59
CA ALA A 10 24.43 -37.06 -51.38
C ALA A 10 24.40 -35.54 -51.36
N ALA A 11 23.80 -34.91 -52.37
CA ALA A 11 23.53 -33.49 -52.40
C ALA A 11 22.32 -33.21 -51.48
N ALA A 12 22.53 -32.58 -50.34
CA ALA A 12 21.44 -32.07 -49.49
C ALA A 12 20.97 -30.71 -49.99
N LEU A 13 19.78 -30.64 -50.53
CA LEU A 13 19.07 -29.37 -50.78
C LEU A 13 18.60 -28.81 -49.43
N LEU A 14 19.25 -27.71 -48.97
CA LEU A 14 18.78 -26.89 -47.88
C LEU A 14 17.58 -26.02 -48.39
N ALA A 15 16.38 -26.46 -48.10
CA ALA A 15 15.20 -25.61 -48.21
C ALA A 15 15.16 -24.65 -47.01
N THR A 16 15.56 -23.40 -47.20
CA THR A 16 15.35 -22.32 -46.23
C THR A 16 13.87 -21.98 -46.17
N ALA A 17 13.16 -22.62 -45.24
CA ALA A 17 11.83 -22.14 -44.86
C ALA A 17 12.01 -20.85 -44.07
N ALA A 18 11.77 -19.71 -44.73
CA ALA A 18 11.62 -18.42 -44.06
C ALA A 18 10.32 -18.47 -43.25
N CYS A 19 10.40 -18.91 -42.00
CA CYS A 19 9.32 -18.64 -41.02
C CYS A 19 9.31 -17.15 -40.74
N GLY A 20 8.45 -16.44 -41.45
CA GLY A 20 8.01 -15.10 -41.07
C GLY A 20 7.29 -15.19 -39.74
N GLY A 21 8.04 -15.11 -38.62
CA GLY A 21 7.51 -14.92 -37.30
C GLY A 21 6.93 -13.50 -37.24
N GLY A 22 5.66 -13.36 -37.61
CA GLY A 22 4.88 -12.20 -37.23
C GLY A 22 4.92 -12.14 -35.71
N ALA A 23 5.61 -11.17 -35.12
CA ALA A 23 5.49 -10.87 -33.72
C ALA A 23 4.00 -10.58 -33.49
N SER A 24 3.29 -11.54 -32.89
CA SER A 24 1.92 -11.31 -32.43
C SER A 24 1.98 -10.13 -31.48
N GLU A 25 1.24 -9.05 -31.83
CA GLU A 25 1.08 -7.96 -30.87
C GLU A 25 0.66 -8.55 -29.53
N PRO A 26 1.29 -8.10 -28.42
CA PRO A 26 0.95 -8.63 -27.10
C PRO A 26 -0.55 -8.41 -26.88
N VAL A 27 -1.29 -9.49 -26.63
CA VAL A 27 -2.73 -9.43 -26.39
C VAL A 27 -2.94 -8.44 -25.24
N LYS A 28 -3.61 -7.34 -25.51
CA LYS A 28 -3.87 -6.28 -24.53
C LYS A 28 -4.67 -6.87 -23.38
N ARG A 29 -4.07 -6.96 -22.21
CA ARG A 29 -4.72 -7.45 -21.01
C ARG A 29 -5.91 -6.56 -20.66
N THR A 30 -7.04 -7.17 -20.32
CA THR A 30 -8.27 -6.45 -19.96
C THR A 30 -8.75 -6.76 -18.55
N GLU A 31 -8.19 -7.78 -17.89
CA GLU A 31 -8.56 -8.19 -16.53
C GLU A 31 -7.43 -7.91 -15.54
N PHE A 32 -7.78 -7.26 -14.41
CA PHE A 32 -6.83 -6.81 -13.39
C PHE A 32 -7.36 -7.07 -11.99
N ASN A 33 -6.45 -7.43 -11.08
CA ASN A 33 -6.73 -7.69 -9.68
C ASN A 33 -6.06 -6.61 -8.79
N ILE A 34 -6.87 -5.91 -8.00
CA ILE A 34 -6.42 -4.88 -7.07
C ILE A 34 -6.63 -5.37 -5.65
N GLY A 35 -5.55 -5.57 -4.92
CA GLY A 35 -5.56 -6.06 -3.54
C GLY A 35 -5.83 -4.95 -2.53
N TRP A 36 -6.52 -5.31 -1.45
CA TRP A 36 -6.72 -4.45 -0.29
C TRP A 36 -6.86 -5.29 0.98
N SER A 37 -6.59 -4.69 2.14
CA SER A 37 -6.85 -5.28 3.46
C SER A 37 -7.70 -4.33 4.31
N ILE A 38 -8.17 -4.80 5.47
CA ILE A 38 -9.09 -4.03 6.31
C ILE A 38 -8.35 -2.87 6.99
N TYR A 39 -8.71 -1.66 6.57
CA TYR A 39 -8.30 -0.39 7.12
C TYR A 39 -9.41 0.64 6.85
N ALA A 40 -9.72 1.50 7.81
CA ALA A 40 -10.84 2.43 7.68
C ALA A 40 -10.76 3.32 6.43
N GLY A 41 -9.56 3.80 6.07
CA GLY A 41 -9.31 4.62 4.88
C GLY A 41 -9.41 3.85 3.56
N TRP A 42 -9.35 2.51 3.56
CA TRP A 42 -9.44 1.70 2.33
C TRP A 42 -10.82 1.10 2.08
N MET A 43 -11.78 1.29 2.99
CA MET A 43 -13.15 0.79 2.84
C MET A 43 -13.90 1.32 1.60
N PRO A 44 -13.49 2.43 0.96
CA PRO A 44 -14.05 2.83 -0.33
C PRO A 44 -13.91 1.75 -1.42
N TRP A 45 -12.85 0.93 -1.44
CA TRP A 45 -12.63 -0.10 -2.46
C TRP A 45 -13.69 -1.20 -2.47
N PRO A 46 -13.93 -1.94 -1.34
CA PRO A 46 -14.96 -2.97 -1.30
C PRO A 46 -16.36 -2.38 -1.47
N TYR A 47 -16.60 -1.18 -0.93
CA TYR A 47 -17.87 -0.50 -1.14
C TYR A 47 -18.11 -0.18 -2.62
N ALA A 48 -17.12 0.36 -3.33
CA ALA A 48 -17.21 0.66 -4.76
C ALA A 48 -17.56 -0.58 -5.58
N GLN A 49 -17.02 -1.74 -5.22
CA GLN A 49 -17.38 -3.01 -5.85
C GLN A 49 -18.83 -3.39 -5.57
N GLN A 50 -19.27 -3.32 -4.31
CA GLN A 50 -20.65 -3.64 -3.91
C GLN A 50 -21.66 -2.70 -4.54
N ALA A 51 -21.33 -1.40 -4.63
CA ALA A 51 -22.21 -0.36 -5.19
C ALA A 51 -22.21 -0.31 -6.74
N GLY A 52 -21.42 -1.18 -7.40
CA GLY A 52 -21.35 -1.21 -8.86
C GLY A 52 -20.49 -0.10 -9.49
N ILE A 53 -19.82 0.73 -8.67
CA ILE A 53 -18.94 1.81 -9.14
C ILE A 53 -17.73 1.23 -9.88
N VAL A 54 -17.16 0.13 -9.37
CA VAL A 54 -16.06 -0.58 -10.05
C VAL A 54 -16.50 -1.03 -11.44
N LYS A 55 -17.68 -1.67 -11.53
CA LYS A 55 -18.22 -2.13 -12.85
C LYS A 55 -18.43 -0.96 -13.81
N LYS A 56 -19.02 0.14 -13.35
CA LYS A 56 -19.25 1.35 -14.15
C LYS A 56 -17.99 1.86 -14.82
N TRP A 57 -16.92 2.03 -14.04
CA TRP A 57 -15.64 2.55 -14.54
C TRP A 57 -14.87 1.53 -15.37
N ALA A 58 -14.94 0.24 -15.00
CA ALA A 58 -14.35 -0.83 -15.80
C ALA A 58 -15.00 -0.93 -17.18
N ASP A 59 -16.32 -0.95 -17.25
CA ASP A 59 -17.07 -1.00 -18.52
C ASP A 59 -16.75 0.21 -19.42
N LYS A 60 -16.64 1.42 -18.84
CA LYS A 60 -16.28 2.63 -19.58
C LYS A 60 -14.98 2.51 -20.35
N TYR A 61 -14.03 1.74 -19.84
CA TYR A 61 -12.71 1.57 -20.45
C TYR A 61 -12.50 0.18 -21.07
N GLY A 62 -13.55 -0.66 -21.15
CA GLY A 62 -13.46 -2.01 -21.69
C GLY A 62 -12.58 -2.93 -20.84
N LEU A 63 -12.64 -2.78 -19.51
CA LEU A 63 -11.84 -3.54 -18.55
C LEU A 63 -12.72 -4.41 -17.64
N LYS A 64 -12.10 -5.40 -17.03
CA LYS A 64 -12.60 -6.12 -15.85
C LYS A 64 -11.64 -5.86 -14.68
N ILE A 65 -12.15 -5.29 -13.59
CA ILE A 65 -11.36 -4.99 -12.40
C ILE A 65 -11.97 -5.75 -11.23
N ASN A 66 -11.15 -6.56 -10.58
CA ASN A 66 -11.53 -7.31 -9.39
C ASN A 66 -10.88 -6.65 -8.17
N ILE A 67 -11.68 -6.32 -7.16
CA ILE A 67 -11.22 -5.79 -5.87
C ILE A 67 -11.08 -6.98 -4.92
N VAL A 68 -9.85 -7.36 -4.60
CA VAL A 68 -9.50 -8.61 -3.93
C VAL A 68 -9.14 -8.33 -2.48
N GLN A 69 -9.94 -8.84 -1.53
CA GLN A 69 -9.61 -8.77 -0.12
C GLN A 69 -8.54 -9.80 0.24
N VAL A 70 -7.51 -9.35 0.96
CA VAL A 70 -6.53 -10.19 1.62
C VAL A 70 -6.53 -9.82 3.10
N ASN A 71 -6.83 -10.77 3.98
CA ASN A 71 -7.07 -10.46 5.39
C ASN A 71 -5.80 -10.03 6.16
N ASP A 72 -4.65 -10.53 5.74
CA ASP A 72 -3.35 -10.12 6.27
C ASP A 72 -2.77 -9.03 5.34
N TYR A 73 -2.49 -7.87 5.91
CA TYR A 73 -2.00 -6.71 5.18
C TYR A 73 -0.64 -6.97 4.51
N VAL A 74 0.31 -7.53 5.25
CA VAL A 74 1.66 -7.79 4.71
C VAL A 74 1.60 -8.82 3.60
N GLU A 75 0.73 -9.84 3.75
CA GLU A 75 0.52 -10.83 2.69
C GLU A 75 -0.09 -10.20 1.43
N SER A 76 -0.97 -9.20 1.55
CA SER A 76 -1.50 -8.49 0.38
C SER A 76 -0.41 -7.83 -0.44
N VAL A 77 0.55 -7.18 0.23
CA VAL A 77 1.70 -6.53 -0.40
C VAL A 77 2.68 -7.57 -1.00
N ASN A 78 2.87 -8.71 -0.32
CA ASN A 78 3.66 -9.83 -0.83
C ASN A 78 3.05 -10.44 -2.11
N GLN A 79 1.73 -10.61 -2.16
CA GLN A 79 1.03 -11.09 -3.36
C GLN A 79 1.19 -10.12 -4.53
N PHE A 80 1.10 -8.81 -4.29
CA PHE A 80 1.42 -7.81 -5.30
C PHE A 80 2.88 -7.90 -5.75
N THR A 81 3.81 -8.01 -4.84
CA THR A 81 5.24 -8.14 -5.14
C THR A 81 5.51 -9.37 -6.01
N ALA A 82 4.87 -10.48 -5.70
CA ALA A 82 4.95 -11.74 -6.48
C ALA A 82 4.20 -11.71 -7.81
N GLY A 83 3.48 -10.62 -8.16
CA GLY A 83 2.75 -10.49 -9.41
C GLY A 83 1.40 -11.22 -9.46
N LYS A 84 0.87 -11.66 -8.31
CA LYS A 84 -0.50 -12.22 -8.21
C LYS A 84 -1.58 -11.14 -8.25
N LEU A 85 -1.24 -9.94 -7.86
CA LEU A 85 -2.05 -8.73 -7.92
C LEU A 85 -1.38 -7.71 -8.85
N ASP A 86 -2.17 -6.90 -9.54
CA ASP A 86 -1.71 -5.84 -10.45
C ASP A 86 -1.51 -4.51 -9.75
N GLY A 87 -2.24 -4.30 -8.68
CA GLY A 87 -2.12 -3.16 -7.77
C GLY A 87 -2.51 -3.56 -6.36
N VAL A 88 -2.13 -2.73 -5.39
CA VAL A 88 -2.42 -2.95 -3.97
C VAL A 88 -2.54 -1.63 -3.22
N THR A 89 -3.46 -1.56 -2.25
CA THR A 89 -3.44 -0.51 -1.24
C THR A 89 -2.32 -0.78 -0.25
N VAL A 90 -1.50 0.22 0.02
CA VAL A 90 -0.27 0.04 0.79
C VAL A 90 0.18 1.36 1.41
N THR A 91 0.82 1.32 2.57
CA THR A 91 1.44 2.52 3.13
C THR A 91 2.71 2.91 2.36
N ASN A 92 3.11 4.16 2.49
CA ASN A 92 4.33 4.68 1.84
C ASN A 92 5.60 3.91 2.26
N MET A 93 5.69 3.48 3.52
CA MET A 93 6.82 2.71 4.00
C MET A 93 6.85 1.33 3.35
N ASP A 94 5.73 0.63 3.38
CA ASP A 94 5.68 -0.75 2.92
C ASP A 94 5.75 -0.84 1.39
N ALA A 95 5.30 0.20 0.67
CA ALA A 95 5.56 0.35 -0.77
C ALA A 95 7.06 0.43 -1.11
N LEU A 96 7.85 1.06 -0.23
CA LEU A 96 9.30 1.14 -0.38
C LEU A 96 9.99 -0.16 0.03
N THR A 97 9.60 -0.76 1.16
CA THR A 97 10.37 -1.84 1.80
C THR A 97 10.03 -3.23 1.27
N ILE A 98 8.85 -3.42 0.69
CA ILE A 98 8.43 -4.74 0.21
C ILE A 98 8.55 -4.80 -1.33
N PRO A 99 7.67 -4.19 -2.14
CA PRO A 99 7.78 -4.32 -3.60
C PRO A 99 9.01 -3.61 -4.16
N ALA A 100 9.28 -2.35 -3.78
CA ALA A 100 10.36 -1.59 -4.37
C ALA A 100 11.74 -2.13 -3.97
N ALA A 101 11.97 -2.46 -2.69
CA ALA A 101 13.20 -3.11 -2.25
C ALA A 101 13.34 -4.53 -2.80
N GLY A 102 12.23 -5.25 -3.02
CA GLY A 102 12.17 -6.52 -3.72
C GLY A 102 12.43 -6.43 -5.24
N GLY A 103 12.67 -5.23 -5.77
CA GLY A 103 13.01 -5.00 -7.18
C GLY A 103 11.82 -4.76 -8.11
N LYS A 104 10.59 -4.79 -7.60
CA LYS A 104 9.38 -4.51 -8.39
C LYS A 104 9.26 -3.01 -8.64
N ASP A 105 9.20 -2.62 -9.92
CA ASP A 105 8.95 -1.21 -10.30
C ASP A 105 7.47 -0.88 -10.15
N THR A 106 7.14 0.03 -9.23
CA THR A 106 5.79 0.37 -8.82
C THR A 106 5.50 1.86 -8.98
N SER A 107 4.27 2.18 -9.33
CA SER A 107 3.77 3.56 -9.40
C SER A 107 2.63 3.76 -8.40
N ALA A 108 2.82 4.64 -7.44
CA ALA A 108 1.76 5.15 -6.58
C ALA A 108 0.96 6.19 -7.37
N ILE A 109 -0.24 5.81 -7.79
CA ILE A 109 -1.11 6.64 -8.64
C ILE A 109 -2.22 7.34 -7.87
N ILE A 110 -2.46 6.91 -6.62
CA ILE A 110 -3.36 7.56 -5.67
C ILE A 110 -2.59 7.77 -4.37
N LEU A 111 -2.65 8.99 -3.85
CA LEU A 111 -2.40 9.31 -2.47
C LEU A 111 -3.78 9.55 -1.85
N GLY A 112 -4.28 8.56 -1.11
CA GLY A 112 -5.66 8.54 -0.62
C GLY A 112 -5.84 9.37 0.64
N ASP A 113 -4.93 9.22 1.57
CA ASP A 113 -4.99 9.86 2.87
C ASP A 113 -3.65 9.81 3.60
N TYR A 114 -3.61 10.40 4.78
CA TYR A 114 -2.60 10.11 5.79
C TYR A 114 -3.25 9.83 7.15
N SER A 115 -2.62 8.97 7.91
CA SER A 115 -3.03 8.64 9.27
C SER A 115 -2.84 9.84 10.20
N ASN A 116 -3.91 10.26 10.87
CA ASN A 116 -3.95 11.40 11.79
C ASN A 116 -4.59 10.99 13.13
N GLY A 117 -4.07 9.93 13.72
CA GLY A 117 -4.59 9.24 14.90
C GLY A 117 -5.23 7.88 14.58
N ASN A 118 -5.17 7.43 13.31
CA ASN A 118 -5.71 6.14 12.89
C ASN A 118 -4.77 4.96 13.24
N ASP A 119 -3.48 5.25 13.37
CA ASP A 119 -2.48 4.33 13.90
C ASP A 119 -2.09 4.74 15.31
N GLY A 120 -1.82 3.76 16.20
CA GLY A 120 -1.49 4.09 17.57
C GLY A 120 -0.83 2.98 18.36
N VAL A 121 -0.17 3.40 19.44
CA VAL A 121 0.39 2.54 20.47
C VAL A 121 -0.57 2.46 21.63
N VAL A 122 -1.02 1.25 21.97
CA VAL A 122 -1.91 0.97 23.09
C VAL A 122 -1.12 0.26 24.20
N LEU A 123 -1.28 0.75 25.42
CA LEU A 123 -0.67 0.15 26.60
C LEU A 123 -1.76 -0.23 27.60
N LYS A 124 -1.62 -1.42 28.25
CA LYS A 124 -2.41 -1.79 29.42
C LYS A 124 -1.66 -1.41 30.72
N ASN A 125 -2.40 -0.93 31.70
CA ASN A 125 -1.90 -0.68 33.04
C ASN A 125 -0.61 0.17 33.01
N ALA A 126 -0.62 1.27 32.28
CA ALA A 126 0.48 2.21 32.12
C ALA A 126 0.03 3.62 32.44
N ALA A 127 0.88 4.41 33.10
CA ALA A 127 0.63 5.83 33.35
C ALA A 127 0.97 6.69 32.12
N SER A 128 2.04 6.34 31.44
CA SER A 128 2.60 7.09 30.30
C SER A 128 3.19 6.17 29.23
N LEU A 129 3.58 6.75 28.09
CA LEU A 129 4.29 6.03 27.02
C LEU A 129 5.65 5.47 27.51
N ALA A 130 6.34 6.16 28.43
CA ALA A 130 7.63 5.70 28.95
C ALA A 130 7.56 4.33 29.63
N ASP A 131 6.38 3.95 30.15
CA ASP A 131 6.15 2.64 30.78
C ASP A 131 6.21 1.46 29.79
N ILE A 132 6.37 1.73 28.50
CA ILE A 132 6.58 0.69 27.47
C ILE A 132 7.96 0.02 27.61
N LYS A 133 8.92 0.64 28.29
CA LYS A 133 10.28 0.10 28.45
C LYS A 133 10.27 -1.31 29.03
N GLY A 134 10.99 -2.22 28.39
CA GLY A 134 11.10 -3.63 28.75
C GLY A 134 9.89 -4.51 28.41
N ARG A 135 8.79 -3.93 27.90
CA ARG A 135 7.61 -4.68 27.50
C ARG A 135 7.79 -5.43 26.19
N THR A 136 6.98 -6.47 26.00
CA THR A 136 6.75 -7.09 24.69
C THR A 136 5.65 -6.34 23.98
N VAL A 137 5.93 -5.82 22.78
CA VAL A 137 5.02 -5.04 21.94
C VAL A 137 4.56 -5.91 20.78
N TYR A 138 3.26 -6.16 20.72
CA TYR A 138 2.61 -6.90 19.63
C TYR A 138 2.34 -5.96 18.46
N LEU A 139 2.77 -6.30 17.25
CA LEU A 139 2.59 -5.49 16.06
C LEU A 139 2.92 -6.29 14.79
N ALA A 140 2.48 -5.83 13.64
CA ALA A 140 3.00 -6.33 12.36
C ALA A 140 4.45 -5.83 12.20
N GLU A 141 5.42 -6.72 12.47
CA GLU A 141 6.84 -6.35 12.40
C GLU A 141 7.24 -5.95 10.98
N LEU A 142 8.20 -5.00 10.91
CA LEU A 142 8.77 -4.48 9.68
C LEU A 142 7.78 -3.70 8.79
N SER A 143 6.54 -3.49 9.28
CA SER A 143 5.54 -2.63 8.66
C SER A 143 5.55 -1.21 9.23
N VAL A 144 4.61 -0.39 8.76
CA VAL A 144 4.34 0.96 9.26
C VAL A 144 4.12 1.01 10.78
N SER A 145 3.54 -0.03 11.40
CA SER A 145 3.40 -0.13 12.86
C SER A 145 4.74 -0.17 13.56
N HIS A 146 5.75 -0.82 12.97
CA HIS A 146 7.11 -0.83 13.52
C HIS A 146 7.78 0.55 13.41
N TYR A 147 7.52 1.28 12.32
CA TYR A 147 7.94 2.66 12.18
C TYR A 147 7.30 3.57 13.24
N LEU A 148 5.97 3.49 13.42
CA LEU A 148 5.26 4.27 14.41
C LEU A 148 5.77 4.01 15.83
N LEU A 149 6.05 2.74 16.17
CA LEU A 149 6.67 2.38 17.46
C LEU A 149 8.01 3.10 17.64
N ALA A 150 8.87 3.09 16.62
CA ALA A 150 10.16 3.77 16.70
C ALA A 150 10.00 5.29 16.90
N ARG A 151 9.03 5.90 16.21
CA ARG A 151 8.71 7.32 16.37
C ARG A 151 8.20 7.60 17.79
N ALA A 152 7.28 6.79 18.30
CA ALA A 152 6.74 6.90 19.65
C ALA A 152 7.85 6.80 20.70
N LEU A 153 8.69 5.78 20.63
CA LEU A 153 9.80 5.57 21.56
C LEU A 153 10.76 6.76 21.57
N SER A 154 11.04 7.35 20.40
CA SER A 154 11.95 8.49 20.30
C SER A 154 11.46 9.74 21.05
N THR A 155 10.14 9.92 21.20
CA THR A 155 9.55 11.07 21.92
C THR A 155 9.79 11.01 23.43
N VAL A 156 10.04 9.80 23.97
CA VAL A 156 10.34 9.57 25.38
C VAL A 156 11.79 9.14 25.62
N GLY A 157 12.67 9.38 24.64
CA GLY A 157 14.11 9.09 24.77
C GLY A 157 14.47 7.59 24.75
N LEU A 158 13.55 6.73 24.31
CA LEU A 158 13.76 5.30 24.18
C LEU A 158 14.08 4.92 22.72
N LYS A 159 14.61 3.69 22.56
CA LYS A 159 14.95 3.07 21.29
C LYS A 159 14.22 1.73 21.15
N LEU A 160 14.14 1.19 19.94
CA LEU A 160 13.57 -0.14 19.72
C LEU A 160 14.28 -1.25 20.51
N SER A 161 15.56 -1.09 20.84
CA SER A 161 16.28 -2.01 21.74
C SER A 161 15.81 -2.00 23.19
N ASP A 162 15.03 -0.98 23.59
CA ASP A 162 14.47 -0.90 24.95
C ASP A 162 13.15 -1.67 25.11
N VAL A 163 12.63 -2.27 24.06
CA VAL A 163 11.43 -3.11 24.04
C VAL A 163 11.70 -4.43 23.31
N LYS A 164 10.82 -5.41 23.47
CA LYS A 164 10.79 -6.63 22.64
C LYS A 164 9.63 -6.52 21.68
N THR A 165 9.84 -6.80 20.41
CA THR A 165 8.72 -6.90 19.45
C THR A 165 8.27 -8.36 19.32
N MET A 166 6.99 -8.54 19.05
CA MET A 166 6.40 -9.81 18.71
C MET A 166 5.56 -9.67 17.45
N ASN A 167 6.01 -10.32 16.38
CA ASN A 167 5.29 -10.27 15.12
C ASN A 167 3.89 -10.85 15.25
N THR A 168 2.90 -10.04 14.92
CA THR A 168 1.49 -10.37 15.03
C THR A 168 0.76 -9.70 13.88
N SER A 169 0.04 -10.49 13.09
CA SER A 169 -0.73 -9.95 11.96
C SER A 169 -1.83 -9.01 12.44
N ASP A 170 -2.27 -8.11 11.60
CA ASP A 170 -3.43 -7.24 11.85
C ASP A 170 -4.71 -8.05 12.06
N ALA A 171 -4.85 -9.20 11.42
CA ALA A 171 -5.97 -10.11 11.62
C ALA A 171 -5.99 -10.73 13.04
N ASP A 172 -4.84 -10.96 13.65
CA ASP A 172 -4.70 -11.64 14.93
C ASP A 172 -4.48 -10.71 16.13
N ILE A 173 -4.20 -9.42 15.91
CA ILE A 173 -3.73 -8.49 16.95
C ILE A 173 -4.73 -8.34 18.11
N ILE A 174 -6.04 -8.34 17.83
CA ILE A 174 -7.07 -8.22 18.86
C ILE A 174 -7.05 -9.46 19.76
N SER A 175 -6.99 -10.66 19.17
CA SER A 175 -6.93 -11.92 19.90
C SER A 175 -5.65 -12.00 20.74
N ALA A 176 -4.51 -11.69 20.17
CA ALA A 176 -3.22 -11.69 20.86
C ALA A 176 -3.20 -10.71 22.04
N PHE A 177 -3.67 -9.48 21.84
CA PHE A 177 -3.69 -8.46 22.88
C PHE A 177 -4.79 -8.71 23.95
N SER A 178 -5.80 -9.50 23.68
CA SER A 178 -6.81 -9.91 24.68
C SER A 178 -6.20 -10.77 25.79
N ASN A 179 -5.05 -11.42 25.55
CA ASN A 179 -4.32 -12.14 26.59
C ASN A 179 -3.92 -11.17 27.72
N PRO A 180 -4.18 -11.51 29.02
CA PRO A 180 -3.79 -10.68 30.16
C PRO A 180 -2.28 -10.38 30.23
N ALA A 181 -1.41 -11.26 29.72
CA ALA A 181 0.03 -11.06 29.69
C ALA A 181 0.47 -10.03 28.61
N ALA A 182 -0.34 -9.82 27.56
CA ALA A 182 -0.07 -8.84 26.54
C ALA A 182 -0.45 -7.43 27.04
N ASN A 183 0.51 -6.52 27.10
CA ASN A 183 0.34 -5.20 27.70
C ASN A 183 0.85 -4.02 26.89
N ALA A 184 1.31 -4.26 25.67
CA ALA A 184 1.67 -3.25 24.69
C ALA A 184 1.38 -3.76 23.26
N ALA A 185 0.74 -2.94 22.44
CA ALA A 185 0.48 -3.25 21.02
C ALA A 185 0.54 -1.99 20.17
N VAL A 186 0.82 -2.16 18.88
CA VAL A 186 0.67 -1.11 17.85
C VAL A 186 -0.26 -1.64 16.77
N ALA A 187 -1.25 -0.85 16.43
CA ALA A 187 -2.25 -1.22 15.43
C ALA A 187 -2.85 0.03 14.77
N TRP A 188 -3.67 -0.20 13.77
CA TRP A 188 -4.49 0.81 13.09
C TRP A 188 -5.98 0.49 13.22
N ASN A 189 -6.85 1.41 12.81
CA ASN A 189 -8.30 1.20 12.86
C ASN A 189 -8.80 0.29 11.70
N PRO A 190 -9.74 -0.60 12.00
CA PRO A 190 -10.59 -0.65 13.21
C PRO A 190 -9.96 -1.32 14.44
N GLN A 191 -8.89 -2.10 14.29
CA GLN A 191 -8.29 -2.88 15.38
C GLN A 191 -7.85 -2.00 16.55
N LEU A 192 -7.24 -0.83 16.28
CA LEU A 192 -6.80 0.11 17.32
C LEU A 192 -7.94 0.49 18.27
N SER A 193 -9.11 0.79 17.73
CA SER A 193 -10.29 1.15 18.51
C SER A 193 -10.76 0.00 19.39
N GLU A 194 -10.67 -1.25 18.93
CA GLU A 194 -11.03 -2.42 19.71
C GLU A 194 -10.01 -2.71 20.83
N LEU A 195 -8.71 -2.55 20.53
CA LEU A 195 -7.66 -2.68 21.54
C LEU A 195 -7.84 -1.66 22.67
N ALA A 196 -8.19 -0.42 22.33
CA ALA A 196 -8.36 0.67 23.30
C ALA A 196 -9.58 0.48 24.22
N LYS A 197 -10.56 -0.37 23.86
CA LYS A 197 -11.72 -0.72 24.69
C LYS A 197 -11.41 -1.80 25.75
N LEU A 198 -10.31 -2.53 25.61
CA LEU A 198 -9.98 -3.59 26.53
C LEU A 198 -9.65 -3.06 27.93
N GLN A 199 -9.97 -3.83 28.95
CA GLN A 199 -9.79 -3.42 30.34
C GLN A 199 -8.33 -2.97 30.62
N GLY A 200 -8.17 -1.79 31.19
CA GLY A 200 -6.86 -1.20 31.51
C GLY A 200 -6.06 -0.69 30.32
N ALA A 201 -6.58 -0.85 29.10
CA ALA A 201 -5.94 -0.35 27.88
C ALA A 201 -6.23 1.15 27.65
N LYS A 202 -5.24 1.85 27.13
CA LYS A 202 -5.37 3.24 26.66
C LYS A 202 -4.43 3.50 25.49
N LEU A 203 -4.83 4.42 24.62
CA LEU A 203 -3.95 4.98 23.61
C LEU A 203 -2.84 5.80 24.32
N ALA A 204 -1.60 5.42 24.10
CA ALA A 204 -0.42 6.06 24.70
C ALA A 204 0.32 6.99 23.70
N PHE A 205 0.16 6.74 22.39
CA PHE A 205 0.70 7.56 21.31
C PHE A 205 -0.14 7.32 20.05
N GLY A 206 -0.39 8.36 19.28
CA GLY A 206 -1.12 8.30 18.02
C GLY A 206 -0.35 8.91 16.85
N SER A 207 -0.66 8.50 15.63
CA SER A 207 -0.06 9.05 14.41
C SER A 207 -0.29 10.54 14.20
N ASN A 208 -1.28 11.13 14.89
CA ASN A 208 -1.49 12.59 14.93
C ASN A 208 -0.32 13.36 15.57
N GLU A 209 0.55 12.70 16.32
CA GLU A 209 1.78 13.27 16.87
C GLU A 209 2.94 13.28 15.84
N VAL A 210 2.78 12.60 14.73
CA VAL A 210 3.71 12.55 13.59
C VAL A 210 2.94 12.72 12.26
N PRO A 211 2.25 13.85 12.07
CA PRO A 211 1.31 14.04 10.97
C PRO A 211 2.00 13.91 9.61
N ALA A 212 1.30 13.31 8.64
CA ALA A 212 1.74 13.08 7.28
C ALA A 212 3.07 12.27 7.17
N GLU A 213 3.42 11.46 8.15
CA GLU A 213 4.51 10.48 8.05
C GLU A 213 4.00 9.11 7.59
N ILE A 214 2.76 8.75 7.90
CA ILE A 214 2.10 7.53 7.44
C ILE A 214 1.08 7.92 6.37
N LEU A 215 1.36 7.53 5.14
CA LEU A 215 0.58 7.88 3.96
C LEU A 215 0.02 6.61 3.33
N ASP A 216 -1.22 6.68 2.87
CA ASP A 216 -1.92 5.57 2.25
C ASP A 216 -2.02 5.76 0.73
N LEU A 217 -1.56 4.76 0.01
CA LEU A 217 -1.37 4.78 -1.43
C LEU A 217 -2.17 3.66 -2.10
N LEU A 218 -2.55 3.88 -3.36
CA LEU A 218 -2.73 2.79 -4.31
C LEU A 218 -1.49 2.72 -5.19
N THR A 219 -0.77 1.61 -5.13
CA THR A 219 0.34 1.31 -6.04
C THR A 219 -0.07 0.29 -7.09
N VAL A 220 0.43 0.47 -8.29
CA VAL A 220 0.21 -0.44 -9.42
C VAL A 220 1.57 -0.75 -10.05
N ASP A 221 1.72 -1.95 -10.61
CA ASP A 221 2.91 -2.31 -11.39
C ASP A 221 3.12 -1.33 -12.55
N THR A 222 4.29 -0.73 -12.63
CA THR A 222 4.59 0.33 -13.61
C THR A 222 4.48 -0.16 -15.06
N ALA A 223 4.90 -1.39 -15.33
CA ALA A 223 4.81 -1.96 -16.68
C ALA A 223 3.34 -2.22 -17.06
N THR A 224 2.53 -2.69 -16.10
CA THR A 224 1.08 -2.89 -16.28
C THR A 224 0.39 -1.57 -16.62
N LEU A 225 0.69 -0.47 -15.91
CA LEU A 225 0.13 0.86 -16.22
C LEU A 225 0.54 1.37 -17.58
N LYS A 226 1.81 1.21 -17.96
CA LYS A 226 2.30 1.62 -19.29
C LYS A 226 1.62 0.88 -20.42
N ALA A 227 1.40 -0.43 -20.26
CA ALA A 227 0.69 -1.24 -21.24
C ALA A 227 -0.82 -0.97 -21.26
N ASN A 228 -1.39 -0.52 -20.15
CA ASN A 228 -2.83 -0.35 -19.96
C ASN A 228 -3.16 0.97 -19.25
N PRO A 229 -2.96 2.14 -19.91
CA PRO A 229 -3.18 3.44 -19.27
C PRO A 229 -4.65 3.67 -18.85
N ASN A 230 -5.59 2.99 -19.50
CA ASN A 230 -7.01 3.03 -19.11
C ASN A 230 -7.25 2.43 -17.71
N LEU A 231 -6.40 1.51 -17.25
CA LEU A 231 -6.50 0.99 -15.89
C LEU A 231 -6.31 2.12 -14.84
N GLY A 232 -5.27 2.94 -15.00
CA GLY A 232 -5.05 4.08 -14.10
C GLY A 232 -6.23 5.03 -14.08
N LYS A 233 -6.79 5.38 -15.27
CA LYS A 233 -7.99 6.23 -15.37
C LYS A 233 -9.21 5.63 -14.65
N ALA A 234 -9.44 4.33 -14.83
CA ALA A 234 -10.54 3.64 -14.16
C ALA A 234 -10.38 3.65 -12.64
N LEU A 235 -9.19 3.34 -12.13
CA LEU A 235 -8.90 3.30 -10.70
C LEU A 235 -9.07 4.69 -10.04
N ILE A 236 -8.61 5.75 -10.68
CA ILE A 236 -8.84 7.13 -10.22
C ILE A 236 -10.34 7.45 -10.18
N GLY A 237 -11.07 7.09 -11.24
CA GLY A 237 -12.51 7.33 -11.30
C GLY A 237 -13.27 6.58 -10.21
N ILE A 238 -12.95 5.31 -9.99
CA ILE A 238 -13.54 4.49 -8.93
C ILE A 238 -13.31 5.15 -7.56
N TRP A 239 -12.06 5.51 -7.28
CA TRP A 239 -11.67 6.06 -5.99
C TRP A 239 -12.39 7.38 -5.70
N TYR A 240 -12.26 8.37 -6.56
CA TYR A 240 -12.78 9.70 -6.26
C TYR A 240 -14.31 9.80 -6.37
N GLU A 241 -14.96 8.99 -7.19
CA GLU A 241 -16.43 8.90 -7.16
C GLU A 241 -16.90 8.34 -5.81
N THR A 242 -16.21 7.33 -5.30
CA THR A 242 -16.56 6.71 -4.02
C THR A 242 -16.26 7.64 -2.84
N ILE A 243 -15.12 8.33 -2.85
CA ILE A 243 -14.76 9.32 -1.82
C ILE A 243 -15.78 10.48 -1.82
N ALA A 244 -16.16 10.99 -3.00
CA ALA A 244 -17.15 12.05 -3.10
C ALA A 244 -18.50 11.64 -2.50
N LEU A 245 -18.95 10.38 -2.74
CA LEU A 245 -20.16 9.85 -2.13
C LEU A 245 -20.00 9.68 -0.61
N MET A 246 -18.90 9.13 -0.14
CA MET A 246 -18.64 8.92 1.29
C MET A 246 -18.63 10.24 2.07
N GLN A 247 -18.18 11.34 1.47
CA GLN A 247 -18.06 12.65 2.10
C GLN A 247 -19.40 13.43 2.12
N GLN A 248 -20.43 13.00 1.39
CA GLN A 248 -21.74 13.65 1.42
C GLN A 248 -22.33 13.61 2.82
N GLN A 249 -22.96 14.74 3.21
CA GLN A 249 -23.58 14.90 4.53
C GLN A 249 -25.08 14.59 4.51
N ASP A 250 -25.58 14.03 3.42
CA ASP A 250 -26.97 13.62 3.22
C ASP A 250 -27.20 12.13 3.53
N ALA A 251 -28.42 11.66 3.27
CA ALA A 251 -28.81 10.27 3.47
C ALA A 251 -27.98 9.28 2.62
N ALA A 252 -27.56 9.69 1.41
CA ALA A 252 -26.78 8.84 0.53
C ALA A 252 -25.36 8.63 1.07
N GLY A 253 -24.70 9.70 1.53
CA GLY A 253 -23.39 9.60 2.18
C GLY A 253 -23.45 8.82 3.48
N ALA A 254 -24.48 9.03 4.31
CA ALA A 254 -24.69 8.25 5.54
C ALA A 254 -24.87 6.75 5.23
N ALA A 255 -25.66 6.40 4.21
CA ALA A 255 -25.86 5.00 3.79
C ALA A 255 -24.56 4.37 3.28
N ALA A 256 -23.76 5.13 2.51
CA ALA A 256 -22.45 4.67 2.02
C ALA A 256 -21.49 4.38 3.20
N ARG A 257 -21.36 5.29 4.15
CA ARG A 257 -20.52 5.09 5.36
C ARG A 257 -21.02 3.94 6.22
N ALA A 258 -22.33 3.77 6.39
CA ALA A 258 -22.90 2.63 7.11
C ALA A 258 -22.60 1.28 6.43
N ALA A 259 -22.64 1.23 5.09
CA ALA A 259 -22.26 0.05 4.33
C ALA A 259 -20.74 -0.25 4.47
N MET A 260 -19.89 0.78 4.42
CA MET A 260 -18.45 0.64 4.66
C MET A 260 -18.16 0.17 6.07
N ALA A 261 -18.85 0.71 7.08
CA ALA A 261 -18.75 0.27 8.48
C ALA A 261 -19.05 -1.22 8.62
N LYS A 262 -20.13 -1.68 8.00
CA LYS A 262 -20.50 -3.11 8.00
C LYS A 262 -19.42 -3.98 7.37
N LEU A 263 -18.82 -3.55 6.25
CA LEU A 263 -17.74 -4.26 5.58
C LEU A 263 -16.45 -4.28 6.42
N ALA A 264 -16.23 -3.25 7.25
CA ALA A 264 -15.12 -3.17 8.19
C ALA A 264 -15.37 -3.93 9.51
N GLY A 265 -16.56 -4.51 9.71
CA GLY A 265 -16.94 -5.13 10.99
C GLY A 265 -17.16 -4.13 12.12
N SER A 266 -17.45 -2.85 11.79
CA SER A 266 -17.66 -1.74 12.73
C SER A 266 -19.13 -1.30 12.77
N SER A 267 -19.53 -0.59 13.85
CA SER A 267 -20.78 0.18 13.81
C SER A 267 -20.60 1.47 12.97
N PRO A 268 -21.69 2.05 12.43
CA PRO A 268 -21.61 3.31 11.70
C PRO A 268 -20.96 4.44 12.51
N GLU A 269 -21.29 4.56 13.80
CA GLU A 269 -20.74 5.58 14.69
C GLU A 269 -19.24 5.37 14.95
N ALA A 270 -18.81 4.11 15.12
CA ALA A 270 -17.39 3.77 15.29
C ALA A 270 -16.62 4.07 14.01
N PHE A 271 -17.17 3.74 12.85
CA PHE A 271 -16.54 4.01 11.56
C PHE A 271 -16.43 5.53 11.29
N ASP A 272 -17.49 6.31 11.56
CA ASP A 272 -17.45 7.77 11.45
C ASP A 272 -16.42 8.39 12.42
N ALA A 273 -16.23 7.81 13.60
CA ALA A 273 -15.18 8.23 14.53
C ALA A 273 -13.78 7.90 13.99
N GLN A 274 -13.60 6.73 13.38
CA GLN A 274 -12.33 6.31 12.75
C GLN A 274 -11.96 7.20 11.56
N LEU A 275 -12.95 7.56 10.72
CA LEU A 275 -12.72 8.48 9.60
C LEU A 275 -12.21 9.86 10.05
N LYS A 276 -12.57 10.33 11.25
CA LYS A 276 -12.06 11.60 11.81
C LYS A 276 -10.57 11.53 12.18
N THR A 277 -10.02 10.33 12.34
CA THR A 277 -8.60 10.10 12.60
C THR A 277 -7.80 9.80 11.33
N THR A 278 -8.41 10.01 10.16
CA THR A 278 -7.81 9.86 8.84
C THR A 278 -7.99 11.16 8.07
N HIS A 279 -6.90 11.75 7.60
CA HIS A 279 -6.97 12.94 6.75
C HIS A 279 -7.10 12.51 5.28
N LEU A 280 -8.33 12.42 4.81
CA LEU A 280 -8.63 12.04 3.43
C LEU A 280 -8.35 13.20 2.46
N TYR A 281 -7.71 12.90 1.34
CA TYR A 281 -7.64 13.79 0.19
C TYR A 281 -8.92 13.61 -0.64
N GLY A 282 -9.89 14.50 -0.42
CA GLY A 282 -11.25 14.37 -0.95
C GLY A 282 -11.38 14.54 -2.45
N THR A 283 -10.41 15.19 -3.08
CA THR A 283 -10.39 15.47 -4.52
C THR A 283 -9.05 15.10 -5.16
N PRO A 284 -9.04 14.80 -6.48
CA PRO A 284 -7.77 14.59 -7.20
C PRO A 284 -6.82 15.78 -7.08
N ALA A 285 -7.34 17.01 -7.08
CA ALA A 285 -6.53 18.21 -7.00
C ALA A 285 -5.79 18.34 -5.65
N GLU A 286 -6.46 18.02 -4.53
CA GLU A 286 -5.84 18.01 -3.20
C GLU A 286 -4.71 16.98 -3.13
N ALA A 287 -4.93 15.77 -3.64
CA ALA A 287 -3.92 14.72 -3.65
C ALA A 287 -2.72 15.04 -4.56
N VAL A 288 -2.94 15.71 -5.71
CA VAL A 288 -1.86 16.22 -6.57
C VAL A 288 -0.99 17.21 -5.81
N VAL A 289 -1.60 18.18 -5.12
CA VAL A 289 -0.87 19.17 -4.31
C VAL A 289 -0.08 18.47 -3.19
N ALA A 290 -0.68 17.51 -2.50
CA ALA A 290 -0.03 16.76 -1.44
C ALA A 290 1.16 15.93 -1.99
N MET A 291 0.98 15.27 -3.15
CA MET A 291 2.03 14.45 -3.77
C MET A 291 3.20 15.29 -4.29
N ALA A 292 2.98 16.54 -4.67
CA ALA A 292 4.01 17.47 -5.07
C ALA A 292 4.66 18.23 -3.88
N SER A 293 4.12 18.07 -2.68
CA SER A 293 4.57 18.79 -1.49
C SER A 293 6.00 18.39 -1.06
N PRO A 294 6.81 19.34 -0.57
CA PRO A 294 8.07 19.04 0.11
C PRO A 294 7.90 18.11 1.32
N ASN A 295 6.73 18.10 1.96
CA ASN A 295 6.44 17.24 3.09
C ASN A 295 6.51 15.76 2.72
N LEU A 296 6.02 15.37 1.53
CA LEU A 296 6.15 13.99 1.05
C LEU A 296 7.61 13.56 0.96
N LEU A 297 8.47 14.39 0.36
CA LEU A 297 9.91 14.11 0.27
C LEU A 297 10.55 13.98 1.66
N GLY A 298 10.17 14.87 2.60
CA GLY A 298 10.62 14.85 3.98
C GLY A 298 10.20 13.56 4.71
N SER A 299 8.94 13.16 4.58
CA SER A 299 8.43 11.91 5.17
C SER A 299 9.13 10.69 4.58
N MET A 300 9.28 10.62 3.24
CA MET A 300 9.98 9.51 2.59
C MET A 300 11.47 9.46 2.95
N THR A 301 12.10 10.60 3.26
CA THR A 301 13.47 10.60 3.77
C THR A 301 13.56 9.91 5.12
N LYS A 302 12.66 10.24 6.07
CA LYS A 302 12.60 9.58 7.39
C LYS A 302 12.32 8.09 7.28
N VAL A 303 11.35 7.73 6.43
CA VAL A 303 10.97 6.34 6.16
C VAL A 303 12.16 5.56 5.57
N ARG A 304 12.84 6.12 4.58
CA ARG A 304 14.04 5.51 3.95
C ARG A 304 15.13 5.23 4.98
N ASP A 305 15.45 6.25 5.79
CA ASP A 305 16.55 6.17 6.77
C ASP A 305 16.21 5.15 7.87
N PHE A 306 14.96 5.13 8.33
CA PHE A 306 14.46 4.10 9.24
C PHE A 306 14.58 2.72 8.61
N SER A 307 14.06 2.54 7.42
CA SER A 307 14.03 1.24 6.71
C SER A 307 15.43 0.68 6.50
N PHE A 308 16.38 1.52 6.10
CA PHE A 308 17.77 1.13 5.99
C PHE A 308 18.35 0.72 7.34
N SER A 309 18.10 1.50 8.42
CA SER A 309 18.57 1.18 9.78
C SER A 309 18.07 -0.16 10.30
N LYS A 310 16.97 -0.68 9.73
CA LYS A 310 16.35 -1.98 10.04
C LYS A 310 16.71 -3.09 9.06
N GLY A 311 17.55 -2.81 8.06
CA GLY A 311 17.94 -3.79 7.07
C GLY A 311 16.85 -4.17 6.08
N LEU A 312 15.77 -3.35 5.96
CA LEU A 312 14.60 -3.67 5.13
C LEU A 312 14.86 -3.59 3.63
N PHE A 313 15.99 -3.07 3.22
CA PHE A 313 16.43 -3.09 1.80
C PHE A 313 17.18 -4.36 1.43
N GLY A 314 17.21 -5.35 2.34
CA GLY A 314 17.87 -6.62 2.15
C GLY A 314 19.39 -6.60 2.45
N PRO A 315 20.01 -7.78 2.55
CA PRO A 315 21.42 -7.92 2.99
C PRO A 315 22.43 -7.33 2.01
N GLY A 316 22.03 -7.06 0.76
CA GLY A 316 22.89 -6.44 -0.26
C GLY A 316 22.91 -4.91 -0.22
N ALA A 317 22.03 -4.27 0.53
CA ALA A 317 21.95 -2.81 0.60
C ALA A 317 23.12 -2.23 1.41
N ARG A 318 23.94 -1.41 0.78
CA ARG A 318 25.13 -0.80 1.40
C ARG A 318 24.88 0.63 1.89
N SER A 319 23.74 1.23 1.55
CA SER A 319 23.35 2.57 1.97
C SER A 319 21.83 2.71 1.95
N ALA A 320 21.32 3.76 2.57
CA ALA A 320 19.91 4.14 2.50
C ALA A 320 19.46 4.45 1.07
N ASP A 321 20.38 4.74 0.17
CA ASP A 321 20.13 5.04 -1.25
C ASP A 321 20.09 3.80 -2.15
N ALA A 322 20.01 2.58 -1.60
CA ALA A 322 19.97 1.35 -2.40
C ALA A 322 18.79 1.30 -3.38
N VAL A 323 17.65 1.86 -2.98
CA VAL A 323 16.42 1.95 -3.79
C VAL A 323 16.12 3.40 -4.11
N GLY A 324 15.81 3.69 -5.38
CA GLY A 324 15.41 5.02 -5.84
C GLY A 324 13.90 5.21 -5.77
N MET A 325 13.50 6.43 -5.42
CA MET A 325 12.12 6.91 -5.45
C MET A 325 12.03 8.15 -6.34
N ALA A 326 11.09 8.16 -7.29
CA ALA A 326 10.84 9.32 -8.14
C ALA A 326 9.60 10.09 -7.63
N PHE A 327 9.69 11.42 -7.69
CA PHE A 327 8.65 12.34 -7.24
C PHE A 327 8.29 13.32 -8.35
N PRO A 328 7.14 14.01 -8.26
CA PRO A 328 6.77 15.08 -9.16
C PRO A 328 7.87 16.16 -9.29
N GLY A 329 7.98 16.77 -10.46
CA GLY A 329 9.02 17.78 -10.75
C GLY A 329 10.42 17.19 -10.93
N ALA A 330 10.52 15.95 -11.41
CA ALA A 330 11.77 15.24 -11.69
C ALA A 330 12.73 15.11 -10.49
N LYS A 331 12.19 15.13 -9.27
CA LYS A 331 12.97 14.91 -8.04
C LYS A 331 13.18 13.40 -7.82
N THR A 332 14.34 13.05 -7.31
CA THR A 332 14.67 11.65 -6.94
C THR A 332 15.29 11.63 -5.56
N LEU A 333 14.86 10.66 -4.74
CA LEU A 333 15.47 10.32 -3.47
C LEU A 333 16.04 8.89 -3.60
N GLY A 334 17.27 8.69 -3.14
CA GLY A 334 17.97 7.42 -3.30
C GLY A 334 18.60 7.24 -4.69
N ASN A 335 18.77 5.99 -5.14
CA ASN A 335 19.50 5.67 -6.36
C ASN A 335 18.69 5.96 -7.62
N ALA A 336 19.04 7.04 -8.33
CA ALA A 336 18.39 7.42 -9.59
C ALA A 336 18.51 6.35 -10.71
N ALA A 337 19.52 5.49 -10.66
CA ALA A 337 19.69 4.38 -11.61
C ALA A 337 18.85 3.14 -11.23
N ASN A 338 18.27 3.11 -10.02
CA ASN A 338 17.46 2.00 -9.52
C ASN A 338 16.12 2.50 -8.93
N VAL A 339 15.40 3.32 -9.68
CA VAL A 339 14.06 3.80 -9.25
C VAL A 339 13.06 2.65 -9.32
N LYS A 340 12.45 2.34 -8.16
CA LYS A 340 11.47 1.25 -8.00
C LYS A 340 10.15 1.71 -7.39
N LEU A 341 10.09 2.91 -6.82
CA LEU A 341 8.84 3.52 -6.37
C LEU A 341 8.69 4.89 -7.03
N ARG A 342 7.54 5.11 -7.67
CA ARG A 342 7.21 6.36 -8.37
C ARG A 342 5.96 6.96 -7.76
N PHE A 343 6.03 8.19 -7.34
CA PHE A 343 4.86 8.98 -6.99
C PHE A 343 4.39 9.69 -8.27
N ASP A 344 3.39 9.09 -8.92
CA ASP A 344 2.91 9.52 -10.24
C ASP A 344 1.53 10.19 -10.13
N PRO A 345 1.46 11.54 -10.13
CA PRO A 345 0.20 12.26 -10.05
C PRO A 345 -0.56 12.33 -11.38
N SER A 346 0.01 11.87 -12.50
CA SER A 346 -0.47 12.16 -13.84
C SER A 346 -1.94 11.76 -14.08
N TYR A 347 -2.39 10.65 -13.50
CA TYR A 347 -3.77 10.20 -13.59
C TYR A 347 -4.72 11.08 -12.75
N MET A 348 -4.28 11.53 -11.57
CA MET A 348 -5.04 12.46 -10.74
C MET A 348 -5.08 13.85 -11.36
N GLU A 349 -4.00 14.31 -11.99
CA GLU A 349 -3.94 15.58 -12.73
C GLU A 349 -4.94 15.57 -13.89
N GLN A 350 -5.00 14.49 -14.68
CA GLN A 350 -5.99 14.33 -15.74
C GLN A 350 -7.42 14.40 -15.20
N ALA A 351 -7.71 13.73 -14.07
CA ALA A 351 -9.03 13.76 -13.45
C ALA A 351 -9.37 15.16 -12.90
N ALA A 352 -8.43 15.85 -12.28
CA ALA A 352 -8.61 17.21 -11.77
C ALA A 352 -8.88 18.22 -12.92
N ALA A 353 -8.27 18.03 -14.09
CA ALA A 353 -8.51 18.84 -15.28
C ALA A 353 -9.84 18.50 -15.98
N GLY A 354 -10.63 17.55 -15.48
CA GLY A 354 -11.89 17.13 -16.09
C GLY A 354 -11.71 16.32 -17.38
N ALA A 355 -10.51 15.77 -17.63
CA ALA A 355 -10.28 14.88 -18.77
C ALA A 355 -11.12 13.60 -18.61
N LYS A 356 -12.08 13.40 -19.52
CA LYS A 356 -13.02 12.27 -19.55
C LYS A 356 -12.42 11.01 -20.15
#